data_706ee4848c15b0e3974ff9ed33b38239
#
_entry.id   706ee4848c15b0e3974ff9ed33b38239
#
_cell.length_a   1.000
_cell.length_b   1.000
_cell.length_c   1.000
_cell.angle_alpha   90.00
_cell.angle_beta   90.00
_cell.angle_gamma   90.00
#
_symmetry.space_group_name_H-M   'P 1'
#
loop_
_entity.id
_entity.type
_entity.pdbx_description
1 polymer ?
#
loop_
_entity_poly.entity_id
_entity_poly.type
_entity_poly.pdbx_seq_one_letter_code
_entity_poly.pdbx_strand_id
1 'polypeptide(L)'
;MNRGAIIQKEMLKGDVSPQGNILPFECVVLDVPETIKNPYTGEAVELQPDAVAVYDCIKGAELLASQGNIDDGGHPLWQTVRDGLDWFREHYAKEYMVLLD
;
A
#
# COMPACT_ATOMS: atom_id res chain seq x y z
N MET A 1 8.60 8.16 27.89
CA MET A 1 7.60 7.30 27.77
C MET A 1 7.58 6.76 26.40
N ASN A 2 7.24 5.61 26.33
CA ASN A 2 7.22 4.98 25.13
C ASN A 2 6.01 5.35 24.43
N ARG A 3 6.05 6.07 23.45
CA ARG A 3 4.98 6.44 22.67
C ARG A 3 4.18 5.32 22.25
N GLY A 4 4.11 4.33 22.98
CA GLY A 4 3.41 3.19 22.62
C GLY A 4 4.08 2.60 21.43
N ALA A 5 4.76 1.58 21.59
CA ALA A 5 5.43 0.95 20.49
C ALA A 5 4.39 0.63 19.41
N ILE A 6 4.66 1.08 18.22
CA ILE A 6 3.86 0.71 17.08
C ILE A 6 4.22 -0.73 16.77
N ILE A 7 3.24 -1.61 16.76
CA ILE A 7 3.47 -3.00 16.47
C ILE A 7 3.62 -3.17 14.96
N GLN A 8 4.71 -3.78 14.56
CA GLN A 8 4.99 -4.09 13.17
C GLN A 8 4.82 -5.58 12.97
N LYS A 9 4.05 -5.96 11.99
CA LYS A 9 3.82 -7.36 11.71
C LYS A 9 4.16 -7.65 10.26
N GLU A 10 5.15 -8.50 10.05
CA GLU A 10 5.49 -8.94 8.71
C GLU A 10 4.45 -9.96 8.28
N MET A 11 3.81 -9.70 7.17
CA MET A 11 2.76 -10.57 6.67
C MET A 11 3.10 -10.99 5.25
N LEU A 12 2.70 -12.19 4.90
CA LEU A 12 3.00 -12.79 3.61
C LEU A 12 1.84 -12.64 2.65
N LYS A 13 2.14 -12.84 1.37
CA LYS A 13 1.10 -12.88 0.35
C LYS A 13 0.09 -13.96 0.74
N GLY A 14 -1.18 -13.60 0.71
CA GLY A 14 -2.25 -14.53 1.06
C GLY A 14 -2.65 -14.52 2.52
N ASP A 15 -1.86 -13.87 3.38
CA ASP A 15 -2.24 -13.74 4.79
C ASP A 15 -3.43 -12.78 4.91
N VAL A 16 -4.25 -13.00 5.92
CA VAL A 16 -5.39 -12.13 6.19
C VAL A 16 -4.94 -11.03 7.13
N SER A 17 -5.13 -9.77 6.74
CA SER A 17 -4.74 -8.63 7.56
C SER A 17 -5.65 -8.51 8.77
N PRO A 18 -5.26 -7.69 9.77
CA PRO A 18 -6.13 -7.42 10.91
C PRO A 18 -7.49 -6.82 10.51
N GLN A 19 -7.56 -6.21 9.33
CA GLN A 19 -8.80 -5.63 8.81
C GLN A 19 -9.64 -6.66 8.05
N GLY A 20 -9.15 -7.90 7.94
CA GLY A 20 -9.91 -8.98 7.32
C GLY A 20 -9.72 -9.15 5.82
N ASN A 21 -8.72 -8.51 5.25
CA ASN A 21 -8.47 -8.59 3.81
C ASN A 21 -7.25 -9.45 3.50
N ILE A 22 -7.35 -10.26 2.46
CA ILE A 22 -6.22 -11.09 2.01
C ILE A 22 -5.21 -10.20 1.32
N LEU A 23 -3.94 -10.26 1.76
CA LEU A 23 -2.90 -9.37 1.23
C LEU A 23 -2.40 -9.82 -0.14
N PRO A 24 -2.10 -8.86 -1.03
CA PRO A 24 -1.71 -9.18 -2.41
C PRO A 24 -0.24 -9.58 -2.54
N PHE A 25 0.57 -9.25 -1.53
CA PHE A 25 1.99 -9.55 -1.52
C PHE A 25 2.53 -9.38 -0.09
N GLU A 26 3.79 -9.71 0.09
CA GLU A 26 4.44 -9.58 1.39
C GLU A 26 4.58 -8.10 1.73
N CYS A 27 4.19 -7.73 2.93
CA CYS A 27 4.31 -6.35 3.39
C CYS A 27 4.32 -6.30 4.92
N VAL A 28 4.75 -5.16 5.45
CA VAL A 28 4.78 -4.93 6.90
C VAL A 28 3.55 -4.11 7.28
N VAL A 29 2.70 -4.67 8.11
CA VAL A 29 1.47 -4.01 8.55
C VAL A 29 1.66 -3.49 9.96
N LEU A 30 1.45 -2.19 10.14
CA LEU A 30 1.49 -1.56 11.46
C LEU A 30 0.10 -1.67 12.09
N ASP A 31 -0.02 -1.28 13.34
CA ASP A 31 -1.31 -1.39 14.03
C ASP A 31 -2.06 -0.06 14.15
N VAL A 32 -1.62 0.95 13.40
CA VAL A 32 -2.26 2.27 13.44
C VAL A 32 -2.63 2.72 12.03
N PRO A 33 -3.75 3.43 11.88
CA PRO A 33 -4.11 4.03 10.60
C PRO A 33 -3.24 5.26 10.35
N GLU A 34 -3.24 5.73 9.12
CA GLU A 34 -2.46 6.91 8.76
C GLU A 34 -3.22 7.74 7.74
N THR A 35 -3.17 9.07 7.89
CA THR A 35 -3.78 9.98 6.93
C THR A 35 -2.76 10.29 5.84
N ILE A 36 -3.15 10.03 4.61
CA ILE A 36 -2.29 10.25 3.45
C ILE A 36 -2.90 11.33 2.58
N LYS A 37 -2.07 12.23 2.10
CA LYS A 37 -2.53 13.33 1.27
C LYS A 37 -2.06 13.15 -0.18
N ASN A 38 -2.96 13.38 -1.12
CA ASN A 38 -2.59 13.39 -2.52
C ASN A 38 -1.87 14.73 -2.79
N PRO A 39 -0.60 14.71 -3.17
CA PRO A 39 0.17 15.95 -3.35
C PRO A 39 -0.31 16.80 -4.54
N TYR A 40 -1.06 16.21 -5.46
CA TYR A 40 -1.53 16.94 -6.64
C TYR A 40 -2.86 17.64 -6.42
N THR A 41 -3.74 17.02 -5.65
CA THR A 41 -5.08 17.57 -5.44
C THR A 41 -5.24 18.23 -4.07
N GLY A 42 -4.39 17.88 -3.12
CA GLY A 42 -4.50 18.36 -1.75
C GLY A 42 -5.52 17.56 -0.91
N GLU A 43 -6.22 16.62 -1.51
CA GLU A 43 -7.17 15.81 -0.78
C GLU A 43 -6.46 14.81 0.10
N ALA A 44 -7.00 14.57 1.28
CA ALA A 44 -6.42 13.63 2.23
C ALA A 44 -7.47 12.60 2.62
N VAL A 45 -7.01 11.39 2.95
CA VAL A 45 -7.89 10.31 3.38
C VAL A 45 -7.15 9.46 4.40
N GLU A 46 -7.90 8.93 5.36
CA GLU A 46 -7.31 8.02 6.35
C GLU A 46 -7.31 6.61 5.79
N LEU A 47 -6.15 5.96 5.85
CA LEU A 47 -6.01 4.58 5.44
C LEU A 47 -5.89 3.68 6.66
N GLN A 48 -6.59 2.55 6.63
CA GLN A 48 -6.46 1.54 7.66
C GLN A 48 -5.08 0.87 7.54
N PRO A 49 -4.59 0.21 8.59
CA PRO A 49 -3.23 -0.33 8.60
C PRO A 49 -2.84 -1.19 7.39
N ASP A 50 -3.71 -2.07 6.92
CA ASP A 50 -3.38 -2.89 5.76
C ASP A 50 -3.29 -2.04 4.49
N ALA A 51 -4.16 -1.04 4.38
CA ALA A 51 -4.13 -0.15 3.22
C ALA A 51 -2.85 0.69 3.22
N VAL A 52 -2.38 1.13 4.39
CA VAL A 52 -1.11 1.86 4.49
C VAL A 52 0.02 0.98 3.97
N ALA A 53 0.06 -0.29 4.40
CA ALA A 53 1.12 -1.22 4.01
C ALA A 53 1.14 -1.44 2.49
N VAL A 54 -0.02 -1.68 1.91
CA VAL A 54 -0.11 -1.91 0.46
C VAL A 54 0.24 -0.63 -0.31
N TYR A 55 -0.24 0.52 0.16
CA TYR A 55 0.06 1.81 -0.45
C TYR A 55 1.57 2.06 -0.49
N ASP A 56 2.24 1.83 0.64
CA ASP A 56 3.69 2.03 0.72
C ASP A 56 4.44 1.11 -0.23
N CYS A 57 4.00 -0.13 -0.38
CA CYS A 57 4.62 -1.07 -1.31
C CYS A 57 4.41 -0.66 -2.77
N ILE A 58 3.22 -0.15 -3.10
CA ILE A 58 2.94 0.35 -4.44
C ILE A 58 3.89 1.51 -4.77
N LYS A 59 3.97 2.49 -3.85
CA LYS A 59 4.79 3.67 -4.08
C LYS A 59 6.27 3.33 -4.11
N GLY A 60 6.71 2.43 -3.25
CA GLY A 60 8.09 1.98 -3.24
C GLY A 60 8.48 1.26 -4.52
N ALA A 61 7.63 0.36 -5.00
CA ALA A 61 7.90 -0.37 -6.24
C ALA A 61 7.91 0.56 -7.44
N GLU A 62 6.96 1.51 -7.48
CA GLU A 62 6.87 2.49 -8.54
C GLU A 62 8.12 3.36 -8.59
N LEU A 63 8.58 3.81 -7.43
CA LEU A 63 9.77 4.63 -7.34
C LEU A 63 11.03 3.87 -7.80
N LEU A 64 11.17 2.63 -7.34
CA LEU A 64 12.33 1.81 -7.73
C LEU A 64 12.33 1.51 -9.22
N ALA A 65 11.17 1.20 -9.79
CA ALA A 65 11.07 0.94 -11.22
C ALA A 65 11.41 2.17 -12.04
N SER A 66 10.94 3.34 -11.60
CA SER A 66 11.21 4.59 -12.30
C SER A 66 12.68 4.97 -12.24
N GLN A 67 13.30 4.81 -11.07
CA GLN A 67 14.72 5.11 -10.90
C GLN A 67 15.60 4.18 -11.72
N GLY A 68 15.19 2.93 -11.88
CA GLY A 68 15.94 1.95 -12.66
C GLY A 68 15.64 2.00 -14.15
N ASN A 69 14.75 2.91 -14.59
CA ASN A 69 14.31 3.00 -15.97
C ASN A 69 13.80 1.65 -16.50
N ILE A 70 13.02 0.97 -15.67
CA ILE A 70 12.50 -0.34 -16.02
C ILE A 70 11.26 -0.18 -16.89
N ASP A 71 11.38 -0.53 -18.17
CA ASP A 71 10.29 -0.42 -19.12
C ASP A 71 9.50 -1.69 -19.31
N ASP A 72 10.04 -2.81 -18.82
CA ASP A 72 9.39 -4.10 -18.99
C ASP A 72 8.20 -4.22 -18.05
N GLY A 73 7.00 -4.15 -18.60
CA GLY A 73 5.78 -4.25 -17.82
C GLY A 73 5.60 -5.59 -17.11
N GLY A 74 6.36 -6.62 -17.49
CA GLY A 74 6.35 -7.91 -16.80
C GLY A 74 7.34 -7.99 -15.65
N HIS A 75 8.13 -6.95 -15.42
CA HIS A 75 9.09 -6.94 -14.32
C HIS A 75 8.38 -7.03 -12.98
N PRO A 76 8.94 -7.77 -12.00
CA PRO A 76 8.31 -7.93 -10.69
C PRO A 76 7.92 -6.63 -9.99
N LEU A 77 8.68 -5.54 -10.16
CA LEU A 77 8.31 -4.27 -9.56
C LEU A 77 6.99 -3.74 -10.12
N TRP A 78 6.81 -3.81 -11.44
CA TRP A 78 5.56 -3.37 -12.04
C TRP A 78 4.41 -4.32 -11.72
N GLN A 79 4.71 -5.62 -11.54
CA GLN A 79 3.69 -6.58 -11.12
C GLN A 79 3.20 -6.24 -9.72
N THR A 80 4.10 -5.85 -8.81
CA THR A 80 3.73 -5.41 -7.47
C THR A 80 2.81 -4.20 -7.53
N VAL A 81 3.12 -3.24 -8.40
CA VAL A 81 2.27 -2.06 -8.58
C VAL A 81 0.87 -2.48 -9.03
N ARG A 82 0.78 -3.33 -10.04
CA ARG A 82 -0.52 -3.76 -10.56
C ARG A 82 -1.33 -4.54 -9.52
N ASP A 83 -0.68 -5.47 -8.84
CA ASP A 83 -1.36 -6.28 -7.82
C ASP A 83 -1.86 -5.40 -6.68
N GLY A 84 -1.04 -4.43 -6.28
CA GLY A 84 -1.42 -3.50 -5.22
C GLY A 84 -2.58 -2.60 -5.62
N LEU A 85 -2.55 -2.08 -6.85
CA LEU A 85 -3.63 -1.22 -7.34
C LEU A 85 -4.95 -1.99 -7.43
N ASP A 86 -4.91 -3.23 -7.93
CA ASP A 86 -6.11 -4.06 -8.03
C ASP A 86 -6.70 -4.33 -6.65
N TRP A 87 -5.84 -4.69 -5.70
CA TRP A 87 -6.24 -4.96 -4.33
C TRP A 87 -6.86 -3.70 -3.69
N PHE A 88 -6.21 -2.58 -3.88
CA PHE A 88 -6.64 -1.31 -3.28
C PHE A 88 -8.00 -0.91 -3.82
N ARG A 89 -8.18 -1.02 -5.13
CA ARG A 89 -9.43 -0.68 -5.77
C ARG A 89 -10.56 -1.60 -5.32
N GLU A 90 -10.26 -2.85 -5.06
CA GLU A 90 -11.24 -3.82 -4.63
C GLU A 90 -11.69 -3.60 -3.18
N HIS A 91 -10.75 -3.33 -2.29
CA HIS A 91 -11.04 -3.25 -0.86
C HIS A 91 -11.23 -1.83 -0.32
N TYR A 92 -10.67 -0.85 -0.98
CA TYR A 92 -10.69 0.54 -0.54
C TYR A 92 -10.93 1.47 -1.73
N ALA A 93 -12.05 1.25 -2.41
CA ALA A 93 -12.36 1.98 -3.65
C ALA A 93 -12.41 3.49 -3.48
N LYS A 94 -12.96 3.97 -2.37
CA LYS A 94 -13.07 5.40 -2.12
C LYS A 94 -11.68 6.03 -1.95
N GLU A 95 -10.85 5.38 -1.15
CA GLU A 95 -9.50 5.85 -0.90
C GLU A 95 -8.65 5.76 -2.16
N TYR A 96 -8.89 4.73 -2.97
CA TYR A 96 -8.20 4.58 -4.24
C TYR A 96 -8.45 5.79 -5.14
N MET A 97 -9.70 6.25 -5.18
CA MET A 97 -10.04 7.39 -6.03
C MET A 97 -9.38 8.69 -5.57
N VAL A 98 -9.14 8.81 -4.28
CA VAL A 98 -8.47 10.01 -3.74
C VAL A 98 -6.96 9.97 -4.03
N LEU A 99 -6.34 8.80 -3.86
CA LEU A 99 -4.87 8.72 -3.84
C LEU A 99 -4.25 8.16 -5.12
N LEU A 100 -4.93 7.25 -5.79
CA LEU A 100 -4.31 6.44 -6.82
C LEU A 100 -5.01 6.47 -8.19
N ASP A 101 -6.16 7.07 -8.25
CA ASP A 101 -6.92 7.11 -9.51
C ASP A 101 -6.34 8.17 -10.47
#